data_cd1e50b1e2dc53c0fdfaa1da139d9cca
#
_entry.id   cd1e50b1e2dc53c0fdfaa1da139d9cca
#
_cell.length_a   1.000
_cell.length_b   1.000
_cell.length_c   1.000
_cell.angle_alpha   90.00
_cell.angle_beta   90.00
_cell.angle_gamma   90.00
#
_symmetry.space_group_name_H-M   'P 1'
#
loop_
_entity.id
_entity.type
_entity.pdbx_description
1 polymer ?
#
loop_
_entity_poly.entity_id
_entity_poly.type
_entity_poly.pdbx_seq_one_letter_code
_entity_poly.pdbx_strand_id
1 'polypeptide(L)'
;TYRIAAVEQLRTYANILDIPMRVIYDADEMKNVREELNGYDVVLIDTAGRSHKNREQRDDIERLILSVPEEEREIYLVLSVTTKYRDLLKITETYSQISDFRLVFTKLDETASLGNILNIRMATGAYLSYATFGQNVPDDISRTDAQLIAKQLLGGNE
;
A
#
# COMPACT_ATOMS: atom_id res chain seq x y z
N THR A 1 -6.40 7.43 -17.62
CA THR A 1 -5.94 6.23 -18.34
C THR A 1 -5.48 5.21 -17.34
N TYR A 2 -6.31 4.20 -17.09
CA TYR A 2 -5.93 3.04 -16.30
C TYR A 2 -4.72 2.37 -16.97
N ARG A 3 -3.74 1.94 -16.15
CA ARG A 3 -2.59 1.19 -16.64
C ARG A 3 -3.05 -0.21 -17.06
N ILE A 4 -3.51 -0.36 -18.30
CA ILE A 4 -4.01 -1.62 -18.86
C ILE A 4 -3.03 -2.77 -18.58
N ALA A 5 -1.74 -2.53 -18.77
CA ALA A 5 -0.70 -3.52 -18.51
C ALA A 5 -0.64 -3.98 -17.02
N ALA A 6 -0.88 -3.08 -16.06
CA ALA A 6 -0.90 -3.45 -14.64
C ALA A 6 -2.12 -4.31 -14.28
N VAL A 7 -3.28 -4.01 -14.86
CA VAL A 7 -4.49 -4.81 -14.69
C VAL A 7 -4.28 -6.22 -15.26
N GLU A 8 -3.69 -6.35 -16.45
CA GLU A 8 -3.40 -7.65 -17.06
C GLU A 8 -2.36 -8.45 -16.27
N GLN A 9 -1.36 -7.77 -15.69
CA GLN A 9 -0.41 -8.41 -14.81
C GLN A 9 -1.09 -8.97 -13.55
N LEU A 10 -1.93 -8.18 -12.90
CA LEU A 10 -2.69 -8.62 -11.72
C LEU A 10 -3.63 -9.79 -12.06
N ARG A 11 -4.29 -9.72 -13.25
CA ARG A 11 -5.12 -10.82 -13.76
C ARG A 11 -4.33 -12.12 -13.94
N THR A 12 -3.10 -12.02 -14.40
CA THR A 12 -2.22 -13.18 -14.55
C THR A 12 -1.95 -13.84 -13.20
N TYR A 13 -1.64 -13.04 -12.16
CA TYR A 13 -1.46 -13.58 -10.80
C TYR A 13 -2.75 -14.18 -10.23
N ALA A 14 -3.88 -13.51 -10.41
CA ALA A 14 -5.18 -14.02 -9.96
C ALA A 14 -5.50 -15.39 -10.59
N ASN A 15 -5.23 -15.54 -11.88
CA ASN A 15 -5.40 -16.81 -12.59
C ASN A 15 -4.45 -17.90 -12.09
N ILE A 16 -3.19 -17.59 -11.79
CA ILE A 16 -2.21 -18.53 -11.24
C ILE A 16 -2.67 -19.03 -9.86
N LEU A 17 -3.25 -18.14 -9.05
CA LEU A 17 -3.72 -18.44 -7.70
C LEU A 17 -5.14 -19.00 -7.68
N ASP A 18 -5.80 -19.11 -8.84
CA ASP A 18 -7.20 -19.53 -8.99
C ASP A 18 -8.17 -18.73 -8.10
N ILE A 19 -7.99 -17.43 -8.06
CA ILE A 19 -8.84 -16.49 -7.32
C ILE A 19 -9.58 -15.54 -8.27
N PRO A 20 -10.84 -15.17 -7.96
CA PRO A 20 -11.57 -14.22 -8.79
C PRO A 20 -10.98 -12.83 -8.72
N MET A 21 -11.04 -12.11 -9.82
CA MET A 21 -10.64 -10.72 -9.91
C MET A 21 -11.76 -9.88 -10.54
N ARG A 22 -12.03 -8.73 -9.95
CA ARG A 22 -12.93 -7.71 -10.49
C ARG A 22 -12.17 -6.41 -10.68
N VAL A 23 -12.45 -5.71 -11.76
CA VAL A 23 -11.97 -4.34 -12.00
C VAL A 23 -13.16 -3.43 -11.85
N ILE A 24 -13.05 -2.43 -10.99
CA ILE A 24 -14.07 -1.39 -10.81
C ILE A 24 -13.50 -0.05 -11.26
N TYR A 25 -14.36 0.79 -11.77
CA TYR A 25 -14.01 2.11 -12.29
C TYR A 25 -14.58 3.24 -11.42
N ASP A 26 -15.58 2.93 -10.61
CA ASP A 26 -16.22 3.84 -9.67
C ASP A 26 -16.40 3.19 -8.30
N ALA A 27 -16.33 3.99 -7.24
CA ALA A 27 -16.59 3.53 -5.88
C ALA A 27 -18.02 2.98 -5.68
N ASP A 28 -18.98 3.44 -6.46
CA ASP A 28 -20.38 2.97 -6.39
C ASP A 28 -20.52 1.50 -6.80
N GLU A 29 -19.61 0.98 -7.64
CA GLU A 29 -19.60 -0.44 -8.01
C GLU A 29 -19.16 -1.35 -6.85
N MET A 30 -18.50 -0.80 -5.81
CA MET A 30 -17.99 -1.57 -4.69
C MET A 30 -19.07 -2.37 -3.96
N LYS A 31 -20.29 -1.83 -3.86
CA LYS A 31 -21.39 -2.53 -3.21
C LYS A 31 -21.70 -3.87 -3.89
N ASN A 32 -21.79 -3.88 -5.22
CA ASN A 32 -22.08 -5.09 -5.99
C ASN A 32 -20.93 -6.08 -5.88
N VAL A 33 -19.70 -5.60 -5.94
CA VAL A 33 -18.49 -6.45 -5.81
C VAL A 33 -18.42 -7.08 -4.41
N ARG A 34 -18.77 -6.36 -3.35
CA ARG A 34 -18.81 -6.92 -2.00
C ARG A 34 -19.86 -8.03 -1.89
N GLU A 35 -21.02 -7.88 -2.49
CA GLU A 35 -22.05 -8.94 -2.53
C GLU A 35 -21.56 -10.18 -3.27
N GLU A 36 -20.86 -10.01 -4.40
CA GLU A 36 -20.26 -11.13 -5.17
C GLU A 36 -19.17 -11.85 -4.39
N LEU A 37 -18.36 -11.12 -3.61
CA LEU A 37 -17.20 -11.63 -2.89
C LEU A 37 -17.48 -11.97 -1.41
N ASN A 38 -18.72 -11.90 -0.96
CA ASN A 38 -19.11 -12.12 0.44
C ASN A 38 -18.78 -13.52 1.00
N GLY A 39 -18.44 -14.50 0.14
CA GLY A 39 -18.01 -15.85 0.55
C GLY A 39 -16.52 -15.98 0.83
N TYR A 40 -15.72 -14.93 0.66
CA TYR A 40 -14.27 -14.96 0.86
C TYR A 40 -13.89 -14.36 2.22
N ASP A 41 -12.92 -14.99 2.89
CA ASP A 41 -12.41 -14.53 4.19
C ASP A 41 -11.61 -13.23 4.07
N VAL A 42 -10.96 -12.99 2.91
CA VAL A 42 -10.13 -11.81 2.64
C VAL A 42 -10.36 -11.34 1.20
N VAL A 43 -10.55 -10.05 1.03
CA VAL A 43 -10.60 -9.39 -0.28
C VAL A 43 -9.47 -8.34 -0.34
N LEU A 44 -8.58 -8.49 -1.31
CA LEU A 44 -7.50 -7.53 -1.56
C LEU A 44 -7.96 -6.47 -2.57
N ILE A 45 -7.83 -5.21 -2.20
CA ILE A 45 -8.19 -4.08 -3.06
C ILE A 45 -6.92 -3.33 -3.45
N ASP A 46 -6.50 -3.49 -4.72
CA ASP A 46 -5.39 -2.71 -5.28
C ASP A 46 -5.92 -1.40 -5.88
N THR A 47 -5.32 -0.29 -5.48
CA THR A 47 -5.68 1.03 -6.00
C THR A 47 -4.65 1.54 -6.99
N ALA A 48 -5.09 2.23 -8.04
CA ALA A 48 -4.16 2.88 -8.95
C ALA A 48 -3.26 3.87 -8.19
N GLY A 49 -1.93 3.70 -8.33
CA GLY A 49 -0.96 4.65 -7.78
C GLY A 49 -1.22 6.04 -8.35
N ARG A 50 -1.64 6.99 -7.52
CA ARG A 50 -2.09 8.31 -7.94
C ARG A 50 -1.24 9.40 -7.31
N SER A 51 -1.20 10.55 -7.95
CA SER A 51 -0.51 11.70 -7.41
C SER A 51 -1.34 12.32 -6.26
N HIS A 52 -0.76 12.38 -5.06
CA HIS A 52 -1.36 13.08 -3.91
C HIS A 52 -1.67 14.57 -4.17
N LYS A 53 -1.18 15.12 -5.29
CA LYS A 53 -1.40 16.52 -5.70
C LYS A 53 -2.71 16.70 -6.48
N ASN A 54 -3.32 15.63 -6.99
CA ASN A 54 -4.58 15.70 -7.72
C ASN A 54 -5.76 15.48 -6.75
N ARG A 55 -6.54 16.54 -6.55
CA ARG A 55 -7.67 16.57 -5.61
C ARG A 55 -8.77 15.57 -5.98
N GLU A 56 -9.15 15.53 -7.23
CA GLU A 56 -10.18 14.63 -7.75
C GLU A 56 -9.81 13.15 -7.50
N GLN A 57 -8.56 12.81 -7.76
CA GLN A 57 -8.05 11.46 -7.52
C GLN A 57 -8.02 11.07 -6.03
N ARG A 58 -7.79 12.04 -5.15
CA ARG A 58 -7.87 11.82 -3.70
C ARG A 58 -9.32 11.56 -3.28
N ASP A 59 -10.24 12.37 -3.78
CA ASP A 59 -11.66 12.26 -3.45
C ASP A 59 -12.24 10.91 -3.94
N ASP A 60 -11.75 10.37 -5.06
CA ASP A 60 -12.11 9.02 -5.54
C ASP A 60 -11.62 7.92 -4.58
N ILE A 61 -10.36 8.01 -4.12
CA ILE A 61 -9.81 7.05 -3.14
C ILE A 61 -10.56 7.16 -1.81
N GLU A 62 -10.85 8.37 -1.35
CA GLU A 62 -11.61 8.59 -0.12
C GLU A 62 -13.00 7.94 -0.21
N ARG A 63 -13.73 8.15 -1.31
CA ARG A 63 -15.03 7.49 -1.56
C ARG A 63 -14.91 5.97 -1.55
N LEU A 64 -13.88 5.43 -2.19
CA LEU A 64 -13.62 3.99 -2.21
C LEU A 64 -13.35 3.45 -0.79
N ILE A 65 -12.50 4.10 -0.02
CA ILE A 65 -12.20 3.71 1.37
C ILE A 65 -13.48 3.74 2.23
N LEU A 66 -14.25 4.81 2.14
CA LEU A 66 -15.47 4.99 2.92
C LEU A 66 -16.63 4.08 2.47
N SER A 67 -16.54 3.47 1.30
CA SER A 67 -17.54 2.48 0.83
C SER A 67 -17.45 1.13 1.55
N VAL A 68 -16.35 0.88 2.29
CA VAL A 68 -16.16 -0.32 3.11
C VAL A 68 -16.23 0.09 4.59
N PRO A 69 -17.02 -0.57 5.45
CA PRO A 69 -17.07 -0.30 6.89
C PRO A 69 -15.68 -0.35 7.54
N GLU A 70 -15.46 0.49 8.54
CA GLU A 70 -14.14 0.62 9.18
C GLU A 70 -13.70 -0.69 9.83
N GLU A 71 -14.61 -1.40 10.46
CA GLU A 71 -14.38 -2.68 11.12
C GLU A 71 -14.07 -3.84 10.16
N GLU A 72 -14.37 -3.68 8.87
CA GLU A 72 -14.13 -4.69 7.84
C GLU A 72 -12.90 -4.37 6.97
N ARG A 73 -12.21 -3.25 7.20
CA ARG A 73 -11.09 -2.82 6.37
C ARG A 73 -9.79 -2.66 7.13
N GLU A 74 -8.71 -3.02 6.48
CA GLU A 74 -7.36 -2.69 6.89
C GLU A 74 -6.63 -1.99 5.73
N ILE A 75 -6.08 -0.81 5.98
CA ILE A 75 -5.46 0.01 4.94
C ILE A 75 -3.96 -0.05 5.03
N TYR A 76 -3.32 -0.29 3.90
CA TYR A 76 -1.88 -0.30 3.74
C TYR A 76 -1.45 0.86 2.85
N LEU A 77 -0.75 1.83 3.43
CA LEU A 77 -0.15 2.92 2.66
C LEU A 77 1.22 2.48 2.16
N VAL A 78 1.32 2.28 0.85
CA VAL A 78 2.54 1.80 0.17
C VAL A 78 3.39 2.99 -0.26
N LEU A 79 4.61 3.06 0.29
CA LEU A 79 5.55 4.15 0.10
C LEU A 79 6.89 3.62 -0.43
N SER A 80 7.44 4.27 -1.45
CA SER A 80 8.83 3.99 -1.85
C SER A 80 9.81 4.67 -0.90
N VAL A 81 10.74 3.93 -0.32
CA VAL A 81 11.77 4.48 0.58
C VAL A 81 12.70 5.47 -0.11
N THR A 82 12.82 5.41 -1.44
CA THR A 82 13.63 6.33 -2.26
C THR A 82 12.98 7.70 -2.44
N THR A 83 11.71 7.85 -2.03
CA THR A 83 11.01 9.13 -2.09
C THR A 83 11.57 10.10 -1.06
N LYS A 84 11.68 11.38 -1.42
CA LYS A 84 12.17 12.42 -0.51
C LYS A 84 11.28 12.49 0.75
N TYR A 85 11.90 12.63 1.92
CA TYR A 85 11.21 12.69 3.20
C TYR A 85 10.05 13.69 3.25
N ARG A 86 10.25 14.90 2.71
CA ARG A 86 9.20 15.95 2.67
C ARG A 86 7.99 15.55 1.84
N ASP A 87 8.19 14.75 0.79
CA ASP A 87 7.09 14.27 -0.05
C ASP A 87 6.38 13.09 0.64
N LEU A 88 7.12 12.22 1.33
CA LEU A 88 6.54 11.17 2.17
C LEU A 88 5.65 11.74 3.28
N LEU A 89 6.11 12.80 3.98
CA LEU A 89 5.30 13.49 5.00
C LEU A 89 4.00 14.02 4.42
N LYS A 90 4.03 14.71 3.28
CA LYS A 90 2.82 15.24 2.65
C LYS A 90 1.85 14.13 2.24
N ILE A 91 2.37 13.00 1.75
CA ILE A 91 1.54 11.85 1.40
C ILE A 91 0.87 11.31 2.66
N THR A 92 1.63 11.05 3.72
CA THR A 92 1.08 10.50 4.96
C THR A 92 0.09 11.47 5.64
N GLU A 93 0.38 12.77 5.68
CA GLU A 93 -0.55 13.80 6.17
C GLU A 93 -1.86 13.81 5.38
N THR A 94 -1.79 13.65 4.06
CA THR A 94 -2.98 13.64 3.20
C THR A 94 -3.87 12.43 3.51
N TYR A 95 -3.28 11.25 3.62
CA TYR A 95 -4.05 10.02 3.83
C TYR A 95 -4.48 9.80 5.28
N SER A 96 -3.76 10.35 6.27
CA SER A 96 -4.19 10.31 7.68
C SER A 96 -5.47 11.10 7.96
N GLN A 97 -5.86 12.02 7.06
CA GLN A 97 -7.15 12.73 7.13
C GLN A 97 -8.33 11.84 6.72
N ILE A 98 -8.07 10.76 6.00
CA ILE A 98 -9.11 9.87 5.46
C ILE A 98 -9.33 8.67 6.39
N SER A 99 -8.26 8.02 6.81
CA SER A 99 -8.33 6.82 7.66
C SER A 99 -6.98 6.51 8.29
N ASP A 100 -7.01 5.70 9.35
CA ASP A 100 -5.81 5.04 9.86
C ASP A 100 -5.28 4.05 8.84
N PHE A 101 -3.95 3.86 8.84
CA PHE A 101 -3.27 2.94 7.91
C PHE A 101 -2.04 2.30 8.56
N ARG A 102 -1.60 1.19 7.98
CA ARG A 102 -0.29 0.59 8.22
C ARG A 102 0.66 0.97 7.10
N LEU A 103 1.95 1.03 7.41
CA LEU A 103 2.99 1.42 6.45
C LEU A 103 3.60 0.19 5.79
N VAL A 104 3.67 0.23 4.46
CA VAL A 104 4.45 -0.69 3.64
C VAL A 104 5.52 0.11 2.92
N PHE A 105 6.77 -0.28 3.08
CA PHE A 105 7.88 0.36 2.38
C PHE A 105 8.39 -0.52 1.26
N THR A 106 8.57 0.07 0.06
CA THR A 106 9.10 -0.63 -1.11
C THR A 106 10.45 -0.08 -1.51
N LYS A 107 11.19 -0.87 -2.32
CA LYS A 107 12.46 -0.49 -2.93
C LYS A 107 13.59 -0.30 -1.93
N LEU A 108 13.65 -1.14 -0.89
CA LEU A 108 14.73 -1.09 0.08
C LEU A 108 16.08 -1.44 -0.55
N ASP A 109 16.07 -2.24 -1.60
CA ASP A 109 17.21 -2.62 -2.42
C ASP A 109 17.82 -1.44 -3.23
N GLU A 110 17.02 -0.39 -3.47
CA GLU A 110 17.47 0.78 -4.25
C GLU A 110 18.13 1.87 -3.39
N THR A 111 18.28 1.69 -2.06
CA THR A 111 18.86 2.71 -1.17
C THR A 111 19.63 2.11 -0.02
N ALA A 112 20.75 2.77 0.34
CA ALA A 112 21.50 2.46 1.56
C ALA A 112 20.96 3.20 2.80
N SER A 113 19.99 4.14 2.63
CA SER A 113 19.49 4.98 3.72
C SER A 113 18.06 4.61 4.09
N LEU A 114 17.88 3.97 5.23
CA LEU A 114 16.58 3.59 5.78
C LEU A 114 15.99 4.62 6.75
N GLY A 115 16.64 5.78 6.93
CA GLY A 115 16.18 6.83 7.85
C GLY A 115 14.75 7.31 7.60
N ASN A 116 14.30 7.28 6.34
CA ASN A 116 12.93 7.65 6.00
C ASN A 116 11.90 6.74 6.68
N ILE A 117 12.17 5.45 6.85
CA ILE A 117 11.26 4.50 7.50
C ILE A 117 11.04 4.92 8.95
N LEU A 118 12.14 5.14 9.69
CA LEU A 118 12.06 5.57 11.09
C LEU A 118 11.35 6.94 11.22
N ASN A 119 11.76 7.90 10.41
CA ASN A 119 11.23 9.26 10.46
C ASN A 119 9.72 9.30 10.17
N ILE A 120 9.25 8.57 9.18
CA ILE A 120 7.81 8.48 8.86
C ILE A 120 7.05 7.74 9.95
N ARG A 121 7.60 6.64 10.49
CA ARG A 121 7.00 5.92 11.62
C ARG A 121 6.83 6.84 12.84
N MET A 122 7.85 7.64 13.16
CA MET A 122 7.81 8.58 14.29
C MET A 122 6.83 9.74 14.04
N ALA A 123 6.79 10.26 12.82
CA ALA A 123 5.92 11.39 12.47
C ALA A 123 4.43 11.01 12.44
N THR A 124 4.11 9.78 12.02
CA THR A 124 2.71 9.34 11.82
C THR A 124 2.15 8.54 13.00
N GLY A 125 3.00 7.88 13.78
CA GLY A 125 2.55 6.87 14.74
C GLY A 125 2.04 5.57 14.11
N ALA A 126 1.92 5.48 12.77
CA ALA A 126 1.38 4.33 12.07
C ALA A 126 2.30 3.10 12.17
N TYR A 127 1.71 1.92 12.29
CA TYR A 127 2.48 0.69 12.43
C TYR A 127 3.18 0.31 11.12
N LEU A 128 4.44 -0.15 11.25
CA LEU A 128 5.15 -0.80 10.15
C LEU A 128 4.55 -2.19 9.91
N SER A 129 4.38 -2.56 8.64
CA SER A 129 3.77 -3.83 8.25
C SER A 129 4.73 -4.68 7.42
N TYR A 130 4.89 -4.33 6.15
CA TYR A 130 5.72 -5.07 5.22
C TYR A 130 6.76 -4.18 4.57
N ALA A 131 7.82 -4.80 4.07
CA ALA A 131 8.83 -4.16 3.23
C ALA A 131 9.19 -5.05 2.04
N THR A 132 9.47 -4.44 0.88
CA THR A 132 10.03 -5.14 -0.28
C THR A 132 11.47 -4.71 -0.52
N PHE A 133 12.31 -5.68 -0.90
CA PHE A 133 13.75 -5.51 -1.03
C PHE A 133 14.33 -6.12 -2.31
N GLY A 134 13.51 -6.32 -3.33
CA GLY A 134 13.90 -6.82 -4.64
C GLY A 134 12.74 -6.95 -5.60
N GLN A 135 12.98 -7.68 -6.70
CA GLN A 135 12.07 -7.82 -7.83
C GLN A 135 11.43 -9.22 -7.93
N ASN A 136 11.85 -10.19 -7.11
CA ASN A 136 11.32 -11.54 -7.17
C ASN A 136 10.00 -11.65 -6.40
N VAL A 137 8.94 -12.01 -7.09
CA VAL A 137 7.61 -12.22 -6.50
C VAL A 137 7.37 -13.72 -6.35
N PRO A 138 7.02 -14.21 -5.18
CA PRO A 138 6.67 -13.50 -3.92
C PRO A 138 7.83 -13.33 -2.91
N ASP A 139 9.06 -13.67 -3.26
CA ASP A 139 10.14 -13.91 -2.30
C ASP A 139 10.71 -12.64 -1.66
N ASP A 140 10.75 -11.52 -2.41
CA ASP A 140 11.37 -10.27 -1.97
C ASP A 140 10.42 -9.36 -1.17
N ILE A 141 9.53 -9.95 -0.38
CA ILE A 141 8.67 -9.25 0.59
C ILE A 141 8.73 -9.92 1.96
N SER A 142 8.84 -9.13 3.01
CA SER A 142 8.76 -9.65 4.39
C SER A 142 8.02 -8.69 5.32
N ARG A 143 7.62 -9.20 6.48
CA ARG A 143 7.19 -8.34 7.58
C ARG A 143 8.36 -7.47 8.02
N THR A 144 8.07 -6.20 8.26
CA THR A 144 9.07 -5.25 8.72
C THR A 144 9.51 -5.61 10.14
N ASP A 145 10.78 -5.98 10.29
CA ASP A 145 11.39 -6.19 11.60
C ASP A 145 12.02 -4.87 12.09
N ALA A 146 11.44 -4.32 13.17
CA ALA A 146 11.93 -3.08 13.76
C ALA A 146 13.36 -3.20 14.30
N GLN A 147 13.77 -4.39 14.78
CA GLN A 147 15.14 -4.63 15.27
C GLN A 147 16.13 -4.64 14.11
N LEU A 148 15.77 -5.28 12.99
CA LEU A 148 16.59 -5.30 11.78
C LEU A 148 16.80 -3.88 11.24
N ILE A 149 15.73 -3.09 11.14
CA ILE A 149 15.84 -1.69 10.70
C ILE A 149 16.71 -0.88 11.66
N ALA A 150 16.52 -1.02 12.98
CA ALA A 150 17.32 -0.33 13.96
C ALA A 150 18.81 -0.71 13.86
N LYS A 151 19.14 -2.00 13.68
CA LYS A 151 20.50 -2.49 13.48
C LYS A 151 21.14 -1.87 12.24
N GLN A 152 20.43 -1.83 11.11
CA GLN A 152 20.93 -1.23 9.87
C GLN A 152 21.12 0.29 10.00
N LEU A 153 20.23 0.99 10.71
CA LEU A 153 20.39 2.43 10.97
C LEU A 153 21.58 2.77 11.87
N LEU A 154 21.95 1.86 12.77
CA LEU A 154 23.12 2.01 13.66
C LEU A 154 24.43 1.57 13.03
N GLY A 155 24.45 1.21 11.74
CA GLY A 155 25.65 0.81 11.00
C GLY A 155 26.08 -0.64 11.24
N GLY A 156 25.19 -1.47 11.79
CA GLY A 156 25.39 -2.91 11.92
C GLY A 156 25.24 -3.61 10.58
N ASN A 157 26.28 -3.59 9.76
CA ASN A 157 26.44 -4.51 8.65
C ASN A 157 26.97 -5.85 9.19
N GLU A 158 26.10 -6.82 9.36
CA GLU A 158 26.39 -8.25 9.33
C GLU A 158 25.13 -9.01 8.93
#